data_ad76feca0fc08433eb96f6ba8c317a60
#
_entry.id   ad76feca0fc08433eb96f6ba8c317a60
#
_cell.length_a   1.000
_cell.length_b   1.000
_cell.length_c   1.000
_cell.angle_alpha   90.00
_cell.angle_beta   90.00
_cell.angle_gamma   90.00
#
_symmetry.space_group_name_H-M   'P 1'
#
loop_
_entity.id
_entity.type
_entity.pdbx_description
1 polymer ?
#
loop_
_entity_poly.entity_id
_entity_poly.type
_entity_poly.pdbx_seq_one_letter_code
_entity_poly.pdbx_strand_id
1 'polypeptide(L)'
;MRTITALLLLCISAFASAAPAPQAESSSDAQLANLLFNDPNSPRIGAKEPRLTIVSFTDYNCPYCKQFDPLLEKIVHDNPDVLLIVKLLPFKGQSSVNAAKAALSTWRQQPDKFWALHQRLMAKKGYHDDASILAARQKTATDGVQMDDKTIDSLKMNLILSQVLNVQGTPATIVGDQMVAGAISYADLEGLVKEQLAQSHEQ
;
A
#
# COMPACT_ATOMS: atom_id res chain seq x y z
N MET A 1 78.36 -43.57 11.30
CA MET A 1 77.20 -43.23 12.14
C MET A 1 76.52 -42.08 11.47
N ARG A 2 75.40 -42.37 10.84
CA ARG A 2 74.59 -41.37 10.02
C ARG A 2 73.30 -41.08 10.76
N THR A 3 73.14 -39.85 11.24
CA THR A 3 71.96 -39.39 11.90
C THR A 3 70.98 -38.84 10.82
N ILE A 4 69.80 -39.45 10.73
CA ILE A 4 68.71 -39.07 9.85
C ILE A 4 67.79 -38.15 10.67
N THR A 5 67.70 -36.83 10.32
CA THR A 5 66.77 -35.88 10.92
C THR A 5 65.50 -35.91 10.09
N ALA A 6 64.41 -36.41 10.68
CA ALA A 6 63.08 -36.39 10.05
C ALA A 6 62.40 -35.00 10.27
N LEU A 7 62.11 -34.32 9.18
CA LEU A 7 61.38 -33.03 9.17
C LEU A 7 59.88 -33.33 9.10
N LEU A 8 59.16 -33.06 10.17
CA LEU A 8 57.71 -33.20 10.24
C LEU A 8 57.06 -31.90 9.69
N LEU A 9 56.51 -31.98 8.47
CA LEU A 9 55.67 -30.88 7.92
C LEU A 9 54.28 -30.95 8.53
N LEU A 10 53.93 -29.95 9.34
CA LEU A 10 52.59 -29.74 9.88
C LEU A 10 51.74 -28.97 8.87
N CYS A 11 50.84 -29.68 8.15
CA CYS A 11 49.84 -29.03 7.30
C CYS A 11 48.71 -28.49 8.16
N ILE A 12 48.69 -27.17 8.40
CA ILE A 12 47.55 -26.45 9.02
C ILE A 12 46.50 -26.19 7.92
N SER A 13 45.46 -27.02 7.89
CA SER A 13 44.29 -26.78 7.03
C SER A 13 43.44 -25.67 7.65
N ALA A 14 43.48 -24.46 7.08
CA ALA A 14 42.60 -23.38 7.44
C ALA A 14 41.19 -23.68 6.88
N PHE A 15 40.26 -24.11 7.74
CA PHE A 15 38.85 -24.15 7.43
C PHE A 15 38.34 -22.70 7.39
N ALA A 16 38.20 -22.16 6.20
CA ALA A 16 37.45 -20.90 5.99
C ALA A 16 35.96 -21.20 6.21
N SER A 17 35.41 -20.83 7.36
CA SER A 17 33.97 -20.76 7.60
C SER A 17 33.42 -19.65 6.72
N ALA A 18 32.83 -20.01 5.59
CA ALA A 18 32.02 -19.09 4.81
C ALA A 18 30.71 -18.86 5.58
N ALA A 19 30.52 -17.65 6.13
CA ALA A 19 29.23 -17.21 6.68
C ALA A 19 28.19 -17.21 5.55
N PRO A 20 26.98 -17.76 5.76
CA PRO A 20 25.92 -17.67 4.75
C PRO A 20 25.56 -16.21 4.50
N ALA A 21 25.60 -15.81 3.23
CA ALA A 21 25.29 -14.45 2.79
C ALA A 21 23.82 -14.11 3.05
N PRO A 22 23.47 -12.89 3.46
CA PRO A 22 22.10 -12.44 3.75
C PRO A 22 21.31 -12.13 2.47
N GLN A 23 21.15 -13.08 1.55
CA GLN A 23 20.51 -12.85 0.26
C GLN A 23 19.01 -13.17 0.21
N ALA A 24 18.47 -13.94 1.14
CA ALA A 24 17.04 -14.31 1.13
C ALA A 24 16.13 -13.23 1.75
N GLU A 25 16.58 -12.53 2.78
CA GLU A 25 15.81 -11.46 3.42
C GLU A 25 15.70 -10.22 2.52
N SER A 26 16.77 -9.82 1.82
CA SER A 26 16.75 -8.68 0.90
C SER A 26 15.82 -8.86 -0.31
N SER A 27 15.56 -10.11 -0.74
CA SER A 27 14.63 -10.37 -1.85
C SER A 27 13.17 -10.30 -1.43
N SER A 28 12.81 -10.70 -0.21
CA SER A 28 11.44 -10.61 0.33
C SER A 28 11.03 -9.17 0.59
N ASP A 29 11.92 -8.35 1.16
CA ASP A 29 11.65 -6.93 1.45
C ASP A 29 11.52 -6.12 0.16
N ALA A 30 12.35 -6.39 -0.84
CA ALA A 30 12.23 -5.77 -2.15
C ALA A 30 10.92 -6.15 -2.85
N GLN A 31 10.45 -7.39 -2.72
CA GLN A 31 9.16 -7.82 -3.26
C GLN A 31 8.01 -7.15 -2.52
N LEU A 32 8.05 -7.08 -1.19
CA LEU A 32 7.05 -6.38 -0.38
C LEU A 32 6.97 -4.90 -0.76
N ALA A 33 8.10 -4.22 -0.83
CA ALA A 33 8.19 -2.82 -1.25
C ALA A 33 7.60 -2.64 -2.67
N ASN A 34 7.92 -3.52 -3.61
CA ASN A 34 7.38 -3.45 -4.97
C ASN A 34 5.86 -3.60 -4.99
N LEU A 35 5.29 -4.55 -4.23
CA LEU A 35 3.85 -4.75 -4.12
C LEU A 35 3.15 -3.56 -3.43
N LEU A 36 3.80 -2.93 -2.46
CA LEU A 36 3.25 -1.75 -1.77
C LEU A 36 3.26 -0.50 -2.65
N PHE A 37 4.40 -0.20 -3.27
CA PHE A 37 4.66 1.10 -3.87
C PHE A 37 4.53 1.10 -5.40
N ASN A 38 4.80 -0.02 -6.07
CA ASN A 38 4.92 -0.07 -7.53
C ASN A 38 3.83 -0.88 -8.24
N ASP A 39 2.85 -1.45 -7.51
CA ASP A 39 1.74 -2.19 -8.13
C ASP A 39 0.88 -1.25 -9.01
N PRO A 40 0.84 -1.46 -10.35
CA PRO A 40 0.08 -0.61 -11.27
C PRO A 40 -1.45 -0.74 -11.09
N ASN A 41 -1.91 -1.80 -10.42
CA ASN A 41 -3.32 -2.01 -10.13
C ASN A 41 -3.80 -1.24 -8.89
N SER A 42 -2.88 -0.59 -8.17
CA SER A 42 -3.21 0.25 -7.01
C SER A 42 -3.43 1.69 -7.45
N PRO A 43 -4.64 2.24 -7.24
CA PRO A 43 -4.93 3.63 -7.53
C PRO A 43 -4.00 4.58 -6.78
N ARG A 44 -3.58 5.65 -7.46
CA ARG A 44 -2.65 6.63 -6.89
C ARG A 44 -2.93 8.05 -7.37
N ILE A 45 -2.66 9.04 -6.51
CA ILE A 45 -2.81 10.46 -6.80
C ILE A 45 -1.70 11.25 -6.11
N GLY A 46 -1.28 12.36 -6.73
CA GLY A 46 -0.27 13.28 -6.21
C GLY A 46 0.98 13.30 -7.05
N ALA A 47 2.14 13.41 -6.40
CA ALA A 47 3.44 13.58 -7.04
C ALA A 47 3.79 12.43 -7.99
N LYS A 48 4.34 12.75 -9.14
CA LYS A 48 4.92 11.76 -10.08
C LYS A 48 6.29 11.28 -9.61
N GLU A 49 7.05 12.17 -8.99
CA GLU A 49 8.35 11.91 -8.36
C GLU A 49 8.23 12.29 -6.88
N PRO A 50 7.64 11.41 -6.05
CA PRO A 50 7.34 11.75 -4.67
C PRO A 50 8.59 11.75 -3.79
N ARG A 51 8.66 12.70 -2.87
CA ARG A 51 9.58 12.68 -1.75
C ARG A 51 9.01 11.89 -0.56
N LEU A 52 7.69 11.80 -0.50
CA LEU A 52 6.97 11.01 0.49
C LEU A 52 5.84 10.23 -0.17
N THR A 53 5.76 8.93 0.10
CA THR A 53 4.65 8.09 -0.31
C THR A 53 3.80 7.71 0.90
N ILE A 54 2.49 7.89 0.77
CA ILE A 54 1.48 7.44 1.72
C ILE A 54 0.77 6.23 1.10
N VAL A 55 0.64 5.14 1.85
CA VAL A 55 -0.15 3.96 1.44
C VAL A 55 -1.31 3.80 2.40
N SER A 56 -2.55 3.89 1.92
CA SER A 56 -3.75 3.76 2.75
C SER A 56 -4.53 2.48 2.44
N PHE A 57 -4.69 1.63 3.44
CA PHE A 57 -5.62 0.48 3.41
C PHE A 57 -7.00 0.95 3.85
N THR A 58 -7.99 0.83 2.95
CA THR A 58 -9.31 1.46 3.15
C THR A 58 -10.46 0.59 2.66
N ASP A 59 -11.67 0.82 3.19
CA ASP A 59 -12.91 0.12 2.84
C ASP A 59 -14.06 1.12 2.69
N TYR A 60 -14.79 1.03 1.58
CA TYR A 60 -15.93 1.92 1.27
C TYR A 60 -17.12 1.81 2.23
N ASN A 61 -17.19 0.77 3.06
CA ASN A 61 -18.22 0.62 4.10
C ASN A 61 -17.71 0.95 5.51
N CYS A 62 -16.42 1.23 5.66
CA CYS A 62 -15.86 1.61 6.96
C CYS A 62 -16.15 3.08 7.27
N PRO A 63 -16.87 3.39 8.37
CA PRO A 63 -17.21 4.77 8.71
C PRO A 63 -15.98 5.64 9.02
N TYR A 64 -14.95 5.07 9.62
CA TYR A 64 -13.69 5.77 9.91
C TYR A 64 -12.89 6.05 8.62
N CYS A 65 -12.92 5.13 7.63
CA CYS A 65 -12.33 5.38 6.33
C CYS A 65 -12.99 6.57 5.63
N LYS A 66 -14.32 6.62 5.65
CA LYS A 66 -15.10 7.72 5.05
C LYS A 66 -14.80 9.08 5.68
N GLN A 67 -14.40 9.11 6.93
CA GLN A 67 -14.00 10.34 7.63
C GLN A 67 -12.55 10.72 7.32
N PHE A 68 -11.68 9.72 7.17
CA PHE A 68 -10.25 9.93 7.06
C PHE A 68 -9.78 10.17 5.61
N ASP A 69 -10.43 9.54 4.65
CA ASP A 69 -10.07 9.63 3.23
C ASP A 69 -10.02 11.07 2.68
N PRO A 70 -11.00 11.96 2.97
CA PRO A 70 -10.90 13.36 2.55
C PRO A 70 -9.71 14.11 3.16
N LEU A 71 -9.22 13.68 4.34
CA LEU A 71 -8.03 14.27 4.96
C LEU A 71 -6.75 13.85 4.24
N LEU A 72 -6.69 12.61 3.77
CA LEU A 72 -5.59 12.12 2.93
C LEU A 72 -5.54 12.84 1.59
N GLU A 73 -6.70 13.03 0.93
CA GLU A 73 -6.77 13.79 -0.32
C GLU A 73 -6.32 15.24 -0.11
N LYS A 74 -6.74 15.87 1.01
CA LYS A 74 -6.32 17.22 1.36
C LYS A 74 -4.80 17.31 1.57
N ILE A 75 -4.20 16.34 2.26
CA ILE A 75 -2.74 16.26 2.43
C ILE A 75 -2.01 16.24 1.08
N VAL A 76 -2.48 15.43 0.15
CA VAL A 76 -1.87 15.36 -1.20
C VAL A 76 -2.04 16.69 -1.95
N HIS A 77 -3.21 17.32 -1.83
CA HIS A 77 -3.46 18.62 -2.46
C HIS A 77 -2.53 19.72 -1.90
N ASP A 78 -2.32 19.72 -0.59
CA ASP A 78 -1.54 20.76 0.09
C ASP A 78 -0.01 20.52 0.02
N ASN A 79 0.42 19.31 -0.37
CA ASN A 79 1.82 18.91 -0.42
C ASN A 79 2.17 18.29 -1.79
N PRO A 80 2.72 19.08 -2.73
CA PRO A 80 2.98 18.63 -4.11
C PRO A 80 4.04 17.52 -4.23
N ASP A 81 4.80 17.27 -3.17
CA ASP A 81 5.84 16.22 -3.10
C ASP A 81 5.31 14.88 -2.55
N VAL A 82 4.00 14.81 -2.24
CA VAL A 82 3.37 13.63 -1.65
C VAL A 82 2.62 12.83 -2.69
N LEU A 83 2.79 11.50 -2.67
CA LEU A 83 1.99 10.52 -3.41
C LEU A 83 1.11 9.72 -2.44
N LEU A 84 -0.17 9.59 -2.73
CA LEU A 84 -1.09 8.67 -2.07
C LEU A 84 -1.35 7.45 -2.94
N ILE A 85 -1.17 6.26 -2.39
CA ILE A 85 -1.53 4.97 -2.98
C ILE A 85 -2.67 4.35 -2.16
N VAL A 86 -3.74 3.94 -2.83
CA VAL A 86 -4.91 3.33 -2.18
C VAL A 86 -4.89 1.82 -2.36
N LYS A 87 -4.92 1.10 -1.24
CA LYS A 87 -5.06 -0.35 -1.15
C LYS A 87 -6.47 -0.69 -0.64
N LEU A 88 -7.39 -1.01 -1.56
CA LEU A 88 -8.75 -1.38 -1.14
C LEU A 88 -8.74 -2.72 -0.39
N LEU A 89 -9.29 -2.72 0.82
CA LEU A 89 -9.30 -3.85 1.75
C LEU A 89 -10.72 -4.05 2.30
N PRO A 90 -11.59 -4.75 1.55
CA PRO A 90 -13.03 -4.82 1.84
C PRO A 90 -13.35 -5.79 2.99
N PHE A 91 -13.26 -5.32 4.24
CA PHE A 91 -13.54 -6.11 5.46
C PHE A 91 -15.02 -6.15 5.87
N LYS A 92 -15.87 -5.25 5.32
CA LYS A 92 -17.25 -5.06 5.77
C LYS A 92 -18.28 -5.85 4.93
N GLY A 93 -17.88 -7.01 4.40
CA GLY A 93 -18.78 -7.93 3.71
C GLY A 93 -18.88 -7.73 2.20
N GLN A 94 -19.82 -8.43 1.56
CA GLN A 94 -19.93 -8.54 0.12
C GLN A 94 -20.12 -7.18 -0.58
N SER A 95 -20.89 -6.26 0.01
CA SER A 95 -21.08 -4.94 -0.58
C SER A 95 -19.80 -4.08 -0.60
N SER A 96 -18.88 -4.27 0.37
CA SER A 96 -17.53 -3.69 0.29
C SER A 96 -16.74 -4.27 -0.87
N VAL A 97 -16.81 -5.59 -1.08
CA VAL A 97 -16.17 -6.25 -2.23
C VAL A 97 -16.73 -5.71 -3.54
N ASN A 98 -18.06 -5.57 -3.66
CA ASN A 98 -18.71 -5.07 -4.88
C ASN A 98 -18.29 -3.61 -5.17
N ALA A 99 -18.23 -2.75 -4.15
CA ALA A 99 -17.77 -1.36 -4.29
C ALA A 99 -16.28 -1.31 -4.69
N ALA A 100 -15.43 -2.12 -4.07
CA ALA A 100 -14.02 -2.21 -4.39
C ALA A 100 -13.77 -2.73 -5.82
N LYS A 101 -14.52 -3.74 -6.27
CA LYS A 101 -14.48 -4.23 -7.66
C LYS A 101 -14.84 -3.13 -8.64
N ALA A 102 -15.92 -2.37 -8.39
CA ALA A 102 -16.33 -1.26 -9.24
C ALA A 102 -15.23 -0.19 -9.37
N ALA A 103 -14.64 0.20 -8.25
CA ALA A 103 -13.57 1.18 -8.21
C ALA A 103 -12.31 0.69 -8.93
N LEU A 104 -11.82 -0.52 -8.65
CA LEU A 104 -10.63 -1.07 -9.30
C LEU A 104 -10.86 -1.35 -10.79
N SER A 105 -12.05 -1.79 -11.20
CA SER A 105 -12.38 -1.94 -12.62
C SER A 105 -12.32 -0.59 -13.34
N THR A 106 -12.76 0.48 -12.66
CA THR A 106 -12.64 1.84 -13.19
C THR A 106 -11.18 2.28 -13.27
N TRP A 107 -10.36 2.05 -12.24
CA TRP A 107 -8.94 2.35 -12.27
C TRP A 107 -8.23 1.68 -13.46
N ARG A 108 -8.52 0.41 -13.70
CA ARG A 108 -7.89 -0.38 -14.77
C ARG A 108 -8.29 0.04 -16.18
N GLN A 109 -9.52 0.53 -16.39
CA GLN A 109 -10.06 0.82 -17.72
C GLN A 109 -10.18 2.31 -18.01
N GLN A 110 -10.41 3.15 -16.99
CA GLN A 110 -10.59 4.59 -17.07
C GLN A 110 -10.00 5.27 -15.83
N PRO A 111 -8.67 5.25 -15.65
CA PRO A 111 -8.00 5.71 -14.43
C PRO A 111 -8.26 7.19 -14.11
N ASP A 112 -8.48 8.02 -15.11
CA ASP A 112 -8.86 9.43 -14.99
C ASP A 112 -10.20 9.64 -14.30
N LYS A 113 -11.09 8.65 -14.31
CA LYS A 113 -12.41 8.71 -13.63
C LYS A 113 -12.41 8.07 -12.25
N PHE A 114 -11.33 7.41 -11.86
CA PHE A 114 -11.27 6.70 -10.58
C PHE A 114 -11.58 7.60 -9.40
N TRP A 115 -10.94 8.76 -9.30
CA TRP A 115 -11.07 9.62 -8.14
C TRP A 115 -12.47 10.18 -7.97
N ALA A 116 -13.14 10.54 -9.05
CA ALA A 116 -14.54 10.95 -8.98
C ALA A 116 -15.46 9.85 -8.44
N LEU A 117 -15.25 8.59 -8.86
CA LEU A 117 -15.98 7.44 -8.33
C LEU A 117 -15.60 7.15 -6.88
N HIS A 118 -14.32 7.16 -6.55
CA HIS A 118 -13.78 6.91 -5.20
C HIS A 118 -14.39 7.88 -4.18
N GLN A 119 -14.30 9.18 -4.41
CA GLN A 119 -14.90 10.22 -3.58
C GLN A 119 -16.41 10.01 -3.41
N ARG A 120 -17.11 9.63 -4.50
CA ARG A 120 -18.53 9.38 -4.45
C ARG A 120 -18.90 8.18 -3.59
N LEU A 121 -18.10 7.10 -3.66
CA LEU A 121 -18.27 5.92 -2.82
C LEU A 121 -17.95 6.24 -1.35
N MET A 122 -16.90 7.00 -1.06
CA MET A 122 -16.55 7.42 0.31
C MET A 122 -17.61 8.36 0.91
N ALA A 123 -18.20 9.25 0.12
CA ALA A 123 -19.19 10.23 0.61
C ALA A 123 -20.54 9.62 1.02
N LYS A 124 -20.85 8.37 0.62
CA LYS A 124 -22.14 7.74 0.97
C LYS A 124 -22.20 7.43 2.48
N LYS A 125 -23.23 7.88 3.16
CA LYS A 125 -23.53 7.51 4.54
C LYS A 125 -24.00 6.04 4.62
N GLY A 126 -23.54 5.31 5.64
CA GLY A 126 -23.88 3.91 5.83
C GLY A 126 -23.21 2.98 4.82
N TYR A 127 -23.69 1.76 4.75
CA TYR A 127 -23.16 0.71 3.87
C TYR A 127 -23.68 0.89 2.44
N HIS A 128 -22.87 0.46 1.48
CA HIS A 128 -23.28 0.33 0.10
C HIS A 128 -24.21 -0.87 -0.09
N ASP A 129 -25.04 -0.76 -1.12
CA ASP A 129 -25.78 -1.82 -1.80
C ASP A 129 -25.56 -1.67 -3.31
N ASP A 130 -26.01 -2.62 -4.09
CA ASP A 130 -25.79 -2.60 -5.54
C ASP A 130 -26.42 -1.36 -6.21
N ALA A 131 -27.58 -0.91 -5.70
CA ALA A 131 -28.25 0.29 -6.20
C ALA A 131 -27.43 1.56 -5.98
N SER A 132 -26.82 1.72 -4.80
CA SER A 132 -25.99 2.86 -4.46
C SER A 132 -24.65 2.85 -5.20
N ILE A 133 -24.07 1.67 -5.43
CA ILE A 133 -22.86 1.51 -6.26
C ILE A 133 -23.18 1.90 -7.71
N LEU A 134 -24.27 1.40 -8.28
CA LEU A 134 -24.72 1.76 -9.62
C LEU A 134 -24.97 3.27 -9.74
N ALA A 135 -25.68 3.87 -8.77
CA ALA A 135 -25.94 5.32 -8.76
C ALA A 135 -24.63 6.15 -8.68
N ALA A 136 -23.62 5.69 -7.93
CA ALA A 136 -22.31 6.32 -7.89
C ALA A 136 -21.63 6.27 -9.26
N ARG A 137 -21.62 5.10 -9.90
CA ARG A 137 -21.05 4.87 -11.22
C ARG A 137 -21.74 5.73 -12.30
N GLN A 138 -23.06 5.80 -12.31
CA GLN A 138 -23.81 6.64 -13.25
C GLN A 138 -23.46 8.13 -13.11
N LYS A 139 -23.36 8.62 -11.85
CA LYS A 139 -23.02 10.03 -11.58
C LYS A 139 -21.58 10.40 -11.96
N THR A 140 -20.72 9.42 -12.10
CA THR A 140 -19.31 9.61 -12.51
C THR A 140 -19.02 9.12 -13.92
N ALA A 141 -20.06 8.78 -14.69
CA ALA A 141 -19.97 8.25 -16.06
C ALA A 141 -19.02 7.03 -16.15
N THR A 142 -19.12 6.13 -15.15
CA THR A 142 -18.36 4.87 -15.06
C THR A 142 -19.26 3.63 -15.08
N ASP A 143 -20.55 3.80 -15.29
CA ASP A 143 -21.54 2.70 -15.38
C ASP A 143 -21.32 1.81 -16.60
N GLY A 144 -20.70 2.32 -17.67
CA GLY A 144 -20.27 1.54 -18.83
C GLY A 144 -18.97 0.73 -18.62
N VAL A 145 -18.24 0.95 -17.52
CA VAL A 145 -17.03 0.17 -17.20
C VAL A 145 -17.41 -1.27 -16.89
N GLN A 146 -16.78 -2.23 -17.56
CA GLN A 146 -17.05 -3.65 -17.30
C GLN A 146 -16.41 -4.08 -15.99
N MET A 147 -17.16 -4.86 -15.18
CA MET A 147 -16.60 -5.44 -13.97
C MET A 147 -15.51 -6.45 -14.33
N ASP A 148 -14.29 -6.21 -13.88
CA ASP A 148 -13.11 -7.01 -14.19
C ASP A 148 -12.79 -7.96 -13.02
N ASP A 149 -12.87 -9.26 -13.27
CA ASP A 149 -12.57 -10.27 -12.24
C ASP A 149 -11.09 -10.29 -11.81
N LYS A 150 -10.18 -9.75 -12.63
CA LYS A 150 -8.77 -9.55 -12.24
C LYS A 150 -8.62 -8.62 -11.04
N THR A 151 -9.63 -7.79 -10.75
CA THR A 151 -9.66 -6.97 -9.53
C THR A 151 -9.68 -7.80 -8.26
N ILE A 152 -10.23 -9.02 -8.31
CA ILE A 152 -10.22 -9.96 -7.17
C ILE A 152 -8.79 -10.35 -6.79
N ASP A 153 -7.90 -10.53 -7.77
CA ASP A 153 -6.50 -10.83 -7.48
C ASP A 153 -5.80 -9.65 -6.79
N SER A 154 -6.12 -8.42 -7.20
CA SER A 154 -5.64 -7.22 -6.49
C SER A 154 -6.17 -7.14 -5.06
N LEU A 155 -7.45 -7.45 -4.82
CA LEU A 155 -8.02 -7.48 -3.47
C LEU A 155 -7.41 -8.58 -2.59
N LYS A 156 -7.15 -9.77 -3.15
CA LYS A 156 -6.44 -10.86 -2.45
C LYS A 156 -5.02 -10.44 -2.10
N MET A 157 -4.31 -9.79 -3.03
CA MET A 157 -2.96 -9.29 -2.77
C MET A 157 -2.96 -8.23 -1.67
N ASN A 158 -3.90 -7.28 -1.67
CA ASN A 158 -4.03 -6.30 -0.61
C ASN A 158 -4.32 -6.96 0.76
N LEU A 159 -5.10 -8.05 0.78
CA LEU A 159 -5.33 -8.84 1.99
C LEU A 159 -4.04 -9.51 2.49
N ILE A 160 -3.24 -10.11 1.59
CA ILE A 160 -1.95 -10.70 1.93
C ILE A 160 -1.01 -9.62 2.49
N LEU A 161 -0.89 -8.48 1.81
CA LEU A 161 -0.08 -7.35 2.26
C LEU A 161 -0.52 -6.87 3.66
N SER A 162 -1.83 -6.76 3.89
CA SER A 162 -2.34 -6.35 5.20
C SER A 162 -1.96 -7.33 6.31
N GLN A 163 -1.94 -8.64 6.02
CA GLN A 163 -1.53 -9.66 6.98
C GLN A 163 -0.01 -9.60 7.27
N VAL A 164 0.82 -9.47 6.23
CA VAL A 164 2.28 -9.34 6.37
C VAL A 164 2.64 -8.11 7.19
N LEU A 165 1.92 -7.01 6.99
CA LEU A 165 2.12 -5.73 7.69
C LEU A 165 1.39 -5.65 9.03
N ASN A 166 0.75 -6.73 9.48
CA ASN A 166 -0.04 -6.78 10.72
C ASN A 166 -1.14 -5.71 10.80
N VAL A 167 -1.78 -5.37 9.66
CA VAL A 167 -2.92 -4.47 9.60
C VAL A 167 -4.16 -5.18 10.15
N GLN A 168 -4.67 -4.71 11.30
CA GLN A 168 -5.79 -5.33 12.02
C GLN A 168 -7.17 -4.78 11.61
N GLY A 169 -7.22 -3.75 10.77
CA GLY A 169 -8.47 -3.12 10.34
C GLY A 169 -8.25 -1.92 9.43
N THR A 170 -9.34 -1.23 9.10
CA THR A 170 -9.31 -0.03 8.25
C THR A 170 -9.89 1.18 8.95
N PRO A 171 -9.39 2.40 8.68
CA PRO A 171 -8.22 2.67 7.87
C PRO A 171 -6.92 2.25 8.57
N ALA A 172 -5.91 1.85 7.81
CA ALA A 172 -4.54 1.75 8.28
C ALA A 172 -3.65 2.41 7.23
N THR A 173 -2.74 3.26 7.65
CA THR A 173 -2.02 4.12 6.72
C THR A 173 -0.53 4.13 7.03
N ILE A 174 0.28 3.88 6.02
CA ILE A 174 1.74 4.02 6.09
C ILE A 174 2.08 5.42 5.59
N VAL A 175 2.79 6.19 6.40
CA VAL A 175 3.32 7.52 6.06
C VAL A 175 4.83 7.47 6.20
N GLY A 176 5.55 7.36 5.09
CA GLY A 176 6.99 7.08 5.13
C GLY A 176 7.28 5.72 5.79
N ASP A 177 7.94 5.72 6.93
CA ASP A 177 8.24 4.53 7.74
C ASP A 177 7.24 4.29 8.89
N GLN A 178 6.26 5.18 9.11
CA GLN A 178 5.32 5.12 10.21
C GLN A 178 4.00 4.44 9.82
N MET A 179 3.55 3.48 10.63
CA MET A 179 2.22 2.87 10.50
C MET A 179 1.23 3.54 11.44
N VAL A 180 0.18 4.13 10.88
CA VAL A 180 -0.95 4.73 11.61
C VAL A 180 -2.13 3.78 11.57
N ALA A 181 -2.57 3.27 12.71
CA ALA A 181 -3.77 2.44 12.84
C ALA A 181 -4.99 3.30 13.18
N GLY A 182 -6.04 3.21 12.35
CA GLY A 182 -7.26 4.01 12.51
C GLY A 182 -7.16 5.42 11.92
N ALA A 183 -8.23 6.18 12.11
CA ALA A 183 -8.30 7.58 11.68
C ALA A 183 -7.70 8.49 12.74
N ILE A 184 -6.89 9.46 12.31
CA ILE A 184 -6.31 10.52 13.15
C ILE A 184 -6.81 11.88 12.70
N SER A 185 -6.55 12.94 13.48
CA SER A 185 -6.92 14.30 13.09
C SER A 185 -6.07 14.80 11.92
N TYR A 186 -6.58 15.82 11.20
CA TYR A 186 -5.79 16.45 10.14
C TYR A 186 -4.47 17.04 10.67
N ALA A 187 -4.50 17.64 11.86
CA ALA A 187 -3.31 18.24 12.46
C ALA A 187 -2.22 17.19 12.76
N ASP A 188 -2.62 16.02 13.30
CA ASP A 188 -1.69 14.93 13.57
C ASP A 188 -1.13 14.34 12.27
N LEU A 189 -1.99 14.16 11.24
CA LEU A 189 -1.58 13.67 9.93
C LEU A 189 -0.61 14.65 9.24
N GLU A 190 -0.91 15.94 9.26
CA GLU A 190 -0.06 17.00 8.71
C GLU A 190 1.29 17.08 9.44
N GLY A 191 1.27 16.97 10.77
CA GLY A 191 2.49 16.92 11.59
C GLY A 191 3.40 15.76 11.18
N LEU A 192 2.82 14.56 11.06
CA LEU A 192 3.55 13.37 10.64
C LEU A 192 4.12 13.49 9.22
N VAL A 193 3.34 14.04 8.28
CA VAL A 193 3.80 14.28 6.90
C VAL A 193 4.97 15.25 6.86
N LYS A 194 4.91 16.34 7.64
CA LYS A 194 6.02 17.32 7.73
C LYS A 194 7.29 16.69 8.32
N GLU A 195 7.14 15.86 9.35
CA GLU A 195 8.25 15.13 9.96
C GLU A 195 8.92 14.19 8.93
N GLN A 196 8.12 13.36 8.24
CA GLN A 196 8.64 12.42 7.24
C GLN A 196 9.28 13.12 6.03
N LEU A 197 8.72 14.24 5.58
CA LEU A 197 9.34 15.06 4.53
C LEU A 197 10.66 15.69 4.97
N ALA A 198 10.83 16.07 6.24
CA ALA A 198 12.08 16.59 6.76
C ALA A 198 13.17 15.51 6.78
N GLN A 199 12.84 14.29 7.23
CA GLN A 199 13.78 13.15 7.26
C GLN A 199 14.25 12.73 5.86
N SER A 200 13.40 12.85 4.82
CA SER A 200 13.77 12.55 3.43
C SER A 200 14.77 13.54 2.81
N HIS A 201 15.09 14.66 3.48
CA HIS A 201 16.14 15.59 3.06
C HIS A 201 17.55 15.19 3.54
N GLU A 202 17.64 14.32 4.53
CA GLU A 202 18.91 13.97 5.17
C GLU A 202 19.54 12.68 4.61
N GLN A 203 18.85 12.00 3.68
CA GLN A 203 19.32 10.79 2.99
C GLN A 203 19.74 11.09 1.55
#